data_542c1aa925e4c61a4ab01eff8361c16a
#
_entry.id   542c1aa925e4c61a4ab01eff8361c16a
#
_cell.length_a   1.000
_cell.length_b   1.000
_cell.length_c   1.000
_cell.angle_alpha   90.00
_cell.angle_beta   90.00
_cell.angle_gamma   90.00
#
_symmetry.space_group_name_H-M   'P 1'
#
loop_
_entity.id
_entity.type
_entity.pdbx_description
1 polymer ?
#
loop_
_entity_poly.entity_id
_entity_poly.type
_entity_poly.pdbx_seq_one_letter_code
_entity_poly.pdbx_strand_id
1 'polypeptide(L)'
;VVNASVAEWINYTSYDRYRLAKTGLRLSLKQFRLDRMKGYLEDLFRYGGDLFYQEHKQRQVYKRVSALIDLAGDHKISHLEDVLMEEDLYSFDLGTEACLSIAGMVEYVREGYNGLVNVYPFTCMPSITTSAIVRPLMNRLRVPYLDAAYDSSTQPGREAAIRTFMYQADQHFKRYGRHGS
;
A
#
# COMPACT_ATOMS: atom_id res chain seq x y z
N VAL A 1 -0.71 -6.10 -16.09
CA VAL A 1 0.12 -5.29 -15.16
C VAL A 1 -0.81 -4.31 -14.45
N VAL A 2 -0.71 -4.26 -13.12
CA VAL A 2 -1.48 -3.36 -12.28
C VAL A 2 -0.50 -2.43 -11.55
N ASN A 3 -0.87 -1.16 -11.41
CA ASN A 3 -0.14 -0.19 -10.62
C ASN A 3 -0.90 0.10 -9.34
N ALA A 4 -0.19 0.26 -8.23
CA ALA A 4 -0.77 0.79 -7.01
C ALA A 4 -1.37 2.19 -7.28
N SER A 5 -2.55 2.43 -6.74
CA SER A 5 -3.32 3.64 -7.02
C SER A 5 -2.81 4.84 -6.21
N VAL A 6 -2.69 5.99 -6.87
CA VAL A 6 -2.46 7.27 -6.18
C VAL A 6 -3.61 7.62 -5.22
N ALA A 7 -4.82 7.14 -5.51
CA ALA A 7 -5.97 7.38 -4.65
C ALA A 7 -5.83 6.68 -3.28
N GLU A 8 -5.20 5.50 -3.22
CA GLU A 8 -4.86 4.85 -1.94
C GLU A 8 -3.93 5.74 -1.10
N TRP A 9 -2.93 6.36 -1.72
CA TRP A 9 -2.03 7.27 -1.01
C TRP A 9 -2.75 8.52 -0.49
N ILE A 10 -3.65 9.11 -1.28
CA ILE A 10 -4.47 10.24 -0.84
C ILE A 10 -5.34 9.85 0.36
N ASN A 11 -6.03 8.70 0.27
CA ASN A 11 -6.85 8.18 1.36
C ASN A 11 -6.01 7.87 2.62
N TYR A 12 -4.80 7.36 2.44
CA TYR A 12 -3.86 7.09 3.53
C TYR A 12 -3.53 8.36 4.33
N THR A 13 -3.26 9.48 3.67
CA THR A 13 -2.92 10.73 4.37
C THR A 13 -4.04 11.20 5.30
N SER A 14 -5.30 11.07 4.89
CA SER A 14 -6.46 11.40 5.73
C SER A 14 -6.73 10.32 6.79
N TYR A 15 -6.58 9.06 6.43
CA TYR A 15 -6.75 7.93 7.34
C TYR A 15 -5.74 7.96 8.50
N ASP A 16 -4.46 8.21 8.22
CA ASP A 16 -3.43 8.29 9.25
C ASP A 16 -3.72 9.41 10.26
N ARG A 17 -4.13 10.59 9.78
CA ARG A 17 -4.55 11.70 10.65
C ARG A 17 -5.80 11.36 11.48
N TYR A 18 -6.79 10.74 10.87
CA TYR A 18 -7.99 10.26 11.57
C TYR A 18 -7.63 9.24 12.67
N ARG A 19 -6.75 8.29 12.36
CA ARG A 19 -6.27 7.27 13.29
C ARG A 19 -5.52 7.88 14.48
N LEU A 20 -4.61 8.83 14.22
CA LEU A 20 -3.87 9.57 15.24
C LEU A 20 -4.82 10.37 16.14
N ALA A 21 -5.81 11.06 15.57
CA ALA A 21 -6.83 11.79 16.34
C ALA A 21 -7.64 10.85 17.23
N LYS A 22 -8.06 9.69 16.71
CA LYS A 22 -8.79 8.66 17.47
C LYS A 22 -7.97 8.13 18.65
N THR A 23 -6.68 7.85 18.42
CA THR A 23 -5.75 7.38 19.45
C THR A 23 -5.49 8.46 20.48
N GLY A 24 -5.25 9.71 20.05
CA GLY A 24 -5.06 10.87 20.93
C GLY A 24 -6.27 11.14 21.81
N LEU A 25 -7.49 11.05 21.25
CA LEU A 25 -8.72 11.19 22.01
C LEU A 25 -8.87 10.09 23.08
N ARG A 26 -8.60 8.83 22.72
CA ARG A 26 -8.64 7.70 23.64
C ARG A 26 -7.65 7.85 24.80
N LEU A 27 -6.42 8.30 24.49
CA LEU A 27 -5.40 8.56 25.52
C LEU A 27 -5.77 9.74 26.41
N SER A 28 -6.31 10.83 25.84
CA SER A 28 -6.76 12.01 26.60
C SER A 28 -7.90 11.66 27.56
N LEU A 29 -8.83 10.79 27.14
CA LEU A 29 -9.88 10.27 28.02
C LEU A 29 -9.31 9.45 29.19
N LYS A 30 -8.34 8.55 28.90
CA LYS A 30 -7.69 7.74 29.94
C LYS A 30 -6.89 8.57 30.94
N GLN A 31 -6.33 9.71 30.51
CA GLN A 31 -5.51 10.61 31.33
C GLN A 31 -6.30 11.80 31.91
N PHE A 32 -7.63 11.84 31.71
CA PHE A 32 -8.50 12.96 32.13
C PHE A 32 -8.05 14.34 31.63
N ARG A 33 -7.40 14.41 30.45
CA ARG A 33 -6.90 15.63 29.82
C ARG A 33 -7.95 16.27 28.92
N LEU A 34 -8.93 16.93 29.53
CA LEU A 34 -10.04 17.57 28.83
C LEU A 34 -9.60 18.73 27.92
N ASP A 35 -8.49 19.38 28.25
CA ASP A 35 -7.88 20.47 27.49
C ASP A 35 -7.53 20.08 26.04
N ARG A 36 -7.10 18.84 25.81
CA ARG A 36 -6.70 18.32 24.51
C ARG A 36 -7.84 17.65 23.73
N MET A 37 -8.89 17.26 24.40
CA MET A 37 -10.00 16.50 23.79
C MET A 37 -10.67 17.26 22.65
N LYS A 38 -10.86 18.57 22.81
CA LYS A 38 -11.52 19.40 21.79
C LYS A 38 -10.78 19.36 20.46
N GLY A 39 -9.44 19.53 20.48
CA GLY A 39 -8.62 19.46 19.27
C GLY A 39 -8.70 18.10 18.58
N TYR A 40 -8.61 17.00 19.34
CA TYR A 40 -8.74 15.66 18.75
C TYR A 40 -10.13 15.37 18.19
N LEU A 41 -11.19 15.93 18.78
CA LEU A 41 -12.55 15.81 18.23
C LEU A 41 -12.68 16.60 16.93
N GLU A 42 -12.17 17.83 16.87
CA GLU A 42 -12.16 18.63 15.64
C GLU A 42 -11.41 17.91 14.52
N ASP A 43 -10.23 17.38 14.81
CA ASP A 43 -9.42 16.61 13.85
C ASP A 43 -10.17 15.33 13.40
N LEU A 44 -10.83 14.64 14.29
CA LEU A 44 -11.57 13.41 13.99
C LEU A 44 -12.74 13.69 13.05
N PHE A 45 -13.50 14.76 13.28
CA PHE A 45 -14.57 15.17 12.36
C PHE A 45 -14.03 15.65 11.02
N ARG A 46 -12.97 16.44 11.02
CA ARG A 46 -12.34 16.96 9.80
C ARG A 46 -11.82 15.83 8.93
N TYR A 47 -10.88 15.03 9.44
CA TYR A 47 -10.25 13.97 8.66
C TYR A 47 -11.19 12.79 8.36
N GLY A 48 -12.15 12.53 9.25
CA GLY A 48 -13.23 11.57 8.98
C GLY A 48 -14.14 12.02 7.84
N GLY A 49 -14.48 13.31 7.78
CA GLY A 49 -15.23 13.91 6.67
C GLY A 49 -14.45 13.90 5.36
N ASP A 50 -13.15 14.26 5.40
CA ASP A 50 -12.26 14.23 4.24
C ASP A 50 -12.14 12.80 3.67
N LEU A 51 -11.91 11.81 4.53
CA LEU A 51 -11.82 10.41 4.13
C LEU A 51 -13.12 9.91 3.49
N PHE A 52 -14.26 10.20 4.11
CA PHE A 52 -15.57 9.85 3.55
C PHE A 52 -15.80 10.46 2.17
N TYR A 53 -15.46 11.76 2.00
CA TYR A 53 -15.57 12.44 0.72
C TYR A 53 -14.64 11.84 -0.33
N GLN A 54 -13.38 11.59 0.01
CA GLN A 54 -12.39 11.00 -0.88
C GLN A 54 -12.82 9.60 -1.36
N GLU A 55 -13.20 8.72 -0.44
CA GLU A 55 -13.72 7.38 -0.79
C GLU A 55 -15.00 7.43 -1.62
N HIS A 56 -15.88 8.40 -1.34
CA HIS A 56 -17.10 8.58 -2.13
C HIS A 56 -16.78 8.99 -3.57
N LYS A 57 -15.87 9.96 -3.75
CA LYS A 57 -15.42 10.42 -5.06
C LYS A 57 -14.69 9.33 -5.83
N GLN A 58 -13.82 8.61 -5.18
CA GLN A 58 -13.12 7.47 -5.76
C GLN A 58 -14.11 6.44 -6.31
N ARG A 59 -15.08 6.03 -5.51
CA ARG A 59 -16.14 5.10 -5.96
C ARG A 59 -16.94 5.62 -7.16
N GLN A 60 -17.22 6.94 -7.22
CA GLN A 60 -17.88 7.53 -8.39
C GLN A 60 -17.04 7.45 -9.65
N VAL A 61 -15.72 7.75 -9.54
CA VAL A 61 -14.78 7.65 -10.67
C VAL A 61 -14.67 6.21 -11.13
N TYR A 62 -14.44 5.28 -10.21
CA TYR A 62 -14.36 3.84 -10.53
C TYR A 62 -15.59 3.33 -11.28
N LYS A 63 -16.80 3.65 -10.80
CA LYS A 63 -18.05 3.26 -11.47
C LYS A 63 -18.15 3.73 -12.93
N ARG A 64 -17.56 4.91 -13.23
CA ARG A 64 -17.60 5.46 -14.60
C ARG A 64 -16.53 4.83 -15.50
N VAL A 65 -15.36 4.59 -14.94
CA VAL A 65 -14.18 4.15 -15.71
C VAL A 65 -14.18 2.62 -15.87
N SER A 66 -14.60 1.86 -14.86
CA SER A 66 -14.69 0.39 -14.92
C SER A 66 -15.65 -0.13 -15.99
N ALA A 67 -16.57 0.72 -16.47
CA ALA A 67 -17.42 0.38 -17.61
C ALA A 67 -16.65 0.40 -18.95
N LEU A 68 -15.48 1.03 -19.00
CA LEU A 68 -14.68 1.24 -20.22
C LEU A 68 -13.39 0.41 -20.24
N ILE A 69 -12.78 0.22 -19.07
CA ILE A 69 -11.52 -0.51 -18.90
C ILE A 69 -11.59 -1.39 -17.65
N ASP A 70 -10.92 -2.53 -17.71
CA ASP A 70 -10.74 -3.41 -16.56
C ASP A 70 -9.72 -2.80 -15.60
N LEU A 71 -10.22 -2.25 -14.50
CA LEU A 71 -9.41 -1.64 -13.45
C LEU A 71 -9.39 -2.55 -12.23
N ALA A 72 -8.20 -2.83 -11.73
CA ALA A 72 -8.06 -3.38 -10.38
C ALA A 72 -8.64 -2.40 -9.36
N GLY A 73 -9.42 -2.90 -8.43
CA GLY A 73 -10.00 -2.09 -7.36
C GLY A 73 -8.91 -1.60 -6.39
N ASP A 74 -9.10 -0.41 -5.82
CA ASP A 74 -8.26 0.07 -4.74
C ASP A 74 -8.64 -0.63 -3.42
N HIS A 75 -7.65 -0.83 -2.57
CA HIS A 75 -7.85 -1.38 -1.23
C HIS A 75 -8.28 -0.26 -0.26
N LYS A 76 -9.11 -0.62 0.70
CA LYS A 76 -9.37 0.28 1.83
C LYS A 76 -8.14 0.34 2.73
N ILE A 77 -7.77 1.53 3.16
CA ILE A 77 -6.58 1.72 4.01
C ILE A 77 -6.71 0.98 5.35
N SER A 78 -7.91 0.92 5.93
CA SER A 78 -8.15 0.12 7.15
C SER A 78 -7.88 -1.37 6.93
N HIS A 79 -8.21 -1.91 5.75
CA HIS A 79 -7.89 -3.30 5.40
C HIS A 79 -6.38 -3.52 5.27
N LEU A 80 -5.66 -2.58 4.66
CA LEU A 80 -4.19 -2.65 4.57
C LEU A 80 -3.52 -2.57 5.95
N GLU A 81 -4.09 -1.81 6.91
CA GLU A 81 -3.63 -1.82 8.30
C GLU A 81 -3.85 -3.20 8.93
N ASP A 82 -5.03 -3.80 8.74
CA ASP A 82 -5.34 -5.14 9.25
C ASP A 82 -4.39 -6.20 8.68
N VAL A 83 -4.06 -6.14 7.39
CA VAL A 83 -3.09 -7.03 6.72
C VAL A 83 -1.72 -6.97 7.39
N LEU A 84 -1.21 -5.77 7.71
CA LEU A 84 0.08 -5.62 8.38
C LEU A 84 0.07 -6.14 9.81
N MET A 85 -1.04 -5.96 10.54
CA MET A 85 -1.19 -6.50 11.89
C MET A 85 -1.26 -8.03 11.90
N GLU A 86 -1.99 -8.63 10.95
CA GLU A 86 -2.10 -10.07 10.81
C GLU A 86 -0.76 -10.75 10.51
N GLU A 87 0.05 -10.14 9.65
CA GLU A 87 1.34 -10.68 9.22
C GLU A 87 2.51 -10.28 10.15
N ASP A 88 2.28 -9.39 11.13
CA ASP A 88 3.30 -8.85 12.05
C ASP A 88 4.55 -8.30 11.30
N LEU A 89 4.32 -7.61 10.18
CA LEU A 89 5.40 -7.17 9.30
C LEU A 89 5.87 -5.75 9.58
N TYR A 90 4.93 -4.84 9.85
CA TYR A 90 5.21 -3.42 9.97
C TYR A 90 4.06 -2.70 10.66
N SER A 91 4.32 -1.57 11.33
CA SER A 91 3.30 -0.82 12.05
C SER A 91 2.92 0.48 11.34
N PHE A 92 1.63 0.75 11.23
CA PHE A 92 1.12 2.06 10.80
C PHE A 92 1.54 3.21 11.75
N ASP A 93 1.90 2.91 13.00
CA ASP A 93 2.38 3.92 13.96
C ASP A 93 3.71 4.56 13.55
N LEU A 94 4.45 3.97 12.62
CA LEU A 94 5.68 4.53 12.07
C LEU A 94 5.42 5.65 11.06
N GLY A 95 4.17 5.81 10.57
CA GLY A 95 3.71 6.97 9.82
C GLY A 95 4.43 7.21 8.49
N THR A 96 4.88 6.16 7.81
CA THR A 96 5.54 6.25 6.51
C THR A 96 4.75 5.54 5.43
N GLU A 97 4.92 5.95 4.17
CA GLU A 97 4.30 5.31 3.00
C GLU A 97 4.73 3.84 2.82
N ALA A 98 5.77 3.39 3.52
CA ALA A 98 6.17 1.99 3.56
C ALA A 98 5.01 1.09 4.02
N CYS A 99 4.14 1.55 4.93
CA CYS A 99 2.95 0.82 5.36
C CYS A 99 2.10 0.38 4.17
N LEU A 100 1.75 1.33 3.28
CA LEU A 100 0.95 1.05 2.09
C LEU A 100 1.65 0.09 1.14
N SER A 101 2.94 0.35 0.88
CA SER A 101 3.70 -0.47 -0.06
C SER A 101 3.84 -1.90 0.42
N ILE A 102 4.14 -2.12 1.71
CA ILE A 102 4.27 -3.46 2.28
C ILE A 102 2.93 -4.19 2.28
N ALA A 103 1.87 -3.54 2.81
CA ALA A 103 0.53 -4.12 2.88
C ALA A 103 -0.03 -4.42 1.50
N GLY A 104 0.06 -3.46 0.55
CA GLY A 104 -0.41 -3.65 -0.82
C GLY A 104 0.31 -4.79 -1.53
N MET A 105 1.63 -4.94 -1.33
CA MET A 105 2.37 -6.06 -1.93
C MET A 105 1.95 -7.42 -1.35
N VAL A 106 1.66 -7.50 -0.05
CA VAL A 106 1.10 -8.71 0.56
C VAL A 106 -0.27 -9.03 -0.02
N GLU A 107 -1.13 -8.01 -0.14
CA GLU A 107 -2.49 -8.18 -0.65
C GLU A 107 -2.48 -8.59 -2.13
N TYR A 108 -1.65 -8.01 -2.97
CA TYR A 108 -1.49 -8.45 -4.36
C TYR A 108 -1.07 -9.92 -4.47
N VAL A 109 -0.23 -10.41 -3.56
CA VAL A 109 0.11 -11.85 -3.52
C VAL A 109 -1.11 -12.69 -3.13
N ARG A 110 -1.90 -12.25 -2.14
CA ARG A 110 -3.15 -12.91 -1.72
C ARG A 110 -4.18 -12.93 -2.86
N GLU A 111 -4.23 -11.90 -3.66
CA GLU A 111 -5.07 -11.80 -4.87
C GLU A 111 -4.58 -12.67 -6.03
N GLY A 112 -3.37 -13.23 -5.94
CA GLY A 112 -2.81 -14.17 -6.92
C GLY A 112 -1.95 -13.53 -7.99
N TYR A 113 -1.41 -12.34 -7.75
CA TYR A 113 -0.42 -11.75 -8.64
C TYR A 113 0.89 -12.55 -8.62
N ASN A 114 1.51 -12.71 -9.77
CA ASN A 114 2.61 -13.65 -10.01
C ASN A 114 3.99 -13.00 -10.00
N GLY A 115 4.09 -11.77 -9.60
CA GLY A 115 5.35 -11.04 -9.44
C GLY A 115 5.09 -9.60 -9.05
N LEU A 116 6.02 -9.02 -8.29
CA LEU A 116 5.92 -7.67 -7.76
C LEU A 116 7.13 -6.84 -8.12
N VAL A 117 6.92 -5.58 -8.45
CA VAL A 117 7.99 -4.61 -8.72
C VAL A 117 7.84 -3.41 -7.79
N ASN A 118 8.87 -3.13 -7.01
CA ASN A 118 8.98 -1.91 -6.23
C ASN A 118 9.72 -0.86 -7.05
N VAL A 119 8.99 0.14 -7.54
CA VAL A 119 9.55 1.24 -8.34
C VAL A 119 9.70 2.47 -7.48
N TYR A 120 10.91 3.03 -7.40
CA TYR A 120 11.16 4.16 -6.51
C TYR A 120 12.32 5.04 -6.94
N PRO A 121 12.35 6.32 -6.51
CA PRO A 121 13.52 7.18 -6.67
C PRO A 121 14.71 6.63 -5.88
N PHE A 122 15.91 6.68 -6.45
CA PHE A 122 17.11 6.29 -5.73
C PHE A 122 17.19 7.01 -4.37
N THR A 123 17.58 6.29 -3.31
CA THR A 123 17.61 6.76 -1.91
C THR A 123 16.25 7.04 -1.24
N CYS A 124 15.12 6.64 -1.82
CA CYS A 124 13.81 6.75 -1.17
C CYS A 124 13.73 5.84 0.06
N MET A 125 13.77 6.43 1.26
CA MET A 125 13.79 5.69 2.52
C MET A 125 12.57 4.76 2.71
N PRO A 126 11.31 5.18 2.50
CA PRO A 126 10.18 4.27 2.61
C PRO A 126 10.28 3.06 1.70
N SER A 127 10.76 3.24 0.47
CA SER A 127 10.88 2.14 -0.49
C SER A 127 12.04 1.21 -0.17
N ILE A 128 13.14 1.72 0.40
CA ILE A 128 14.24 0.89 0.92
C ILE A 128 13.75 0.04 2.10
N THR A 129 12.96 0.63 3.00
CA THR A 129 12.32 -0.10 4.10
C THR A 129 11.38 -1.19 3.57
N THR A 130 10.56 -0.84 2.57
CA THR A 130 9.70 -1.82 1.87
C THR A 130 10.51 -2.98 1.31
N SER A 131 11.61 -2.70 0.60
CA SER A 131 12.49 -3.73 0.04
C SER A 131 13.08 -4.65 1.12
N ALA A 132 13.52 -4.07 2.24
CA ALA A 132 14.13 -4.83 3.34
C ALA A 132 13.15 -5.84 3.96
N ILE A 133 11.86 -5.52 3.99
CA ILE A 133 10.82 -6.35 4.58
C ILE A 133 10.21 -7.32 3.54
N VAL A 134 9.87 -6.78 2.37
CA VAL A 134 9.12 -7.54 1.35
C VAL A 134 10.00 -8.56 0.63
N ARG A 135 11.25 -8.23 0.34
CA ARG A 135 12.13 -9.16 -0.40
C ARG A 135 12.33 -10.51 0.30
N PRO A 136 12.65 -10.60 1.61
CA PRO A 136 12.73 -11.88 2.32
C PRO A 136 11.39 -12.62 2.33
N LEU A 137 10.28 -11.90 2.48
CA LEU A 137 8.94 -12.46 2.44
C LEU A 137 8.63 -13.09 1.08
N MET A 138 8.87 -12.37 -0.01
CA MET A 138 8.64 -12.87 -1.36
C MET A 138 9.52 -14.07 -1.69
N ASN A 139 10.77 -14.07 -1.24
CA ASN A 139 11.65 -15.24 -1.37
C ASN A 139 11.08 -16.46 -0.65
N ARG A 140 10.54 -16.29 0.56
CA ARG A 140 9.89 -17.37 1.33
C ARG A 140 8.63 -17.89 0.63
N LEU A 141 7.83 -16.98 0.05
CA LEU A 141 6.62 -17.30 -0.68
C LEU A 141 6.90 -17.77 -2.13
N ARG A 142 8.14 -17.67 -2.58
CA ARG A 142 8.59 -17.99 -3.95
C ARG A 142 7.94 -17.12 -5.02
N VAL A 143 7.52 -15.92 -4.67
CA VAL A 143 6.96 -14.93 -5.60
C VAL A 143 8.09 -14.08 -6.17
N PRO A 144 8.22 -13.94 -7.50
CA PRO A 144 9.21 -13.07 -8.13
C PRO A 144 9.09 -11.62 -7.64
N TYR A 145 10.23 -11.03 -7.27
CA TYR A 145 10.28 -9.67 -6.76
C TYR A 145 11.46 -8.89 -7.37
N LEU A 146 11.20 -7.68 -7.82
CA LEU A 146 12.20 -6.79 -8.40
C LEU A 146 12.17 -5.42 -7.72
N ASP A 147 13.33 -4.94 -7.27
CA ASP A 147 13.54 -3.54 -6.91
C ASP A 147 14.06 -2.74 -8.10
N ALA A 148 13.35 -1.68 -8.45
CA ALA A 148 13.68 -0.80 -9.56
C ALA A 148 13.87 0.63 -9.06
N ALA A 149 15.06 0.92 -8.55
CA ALA A 149 15.45 2.28 -8.17
C ALA A 149 15.75 3.12 -9.43
N TYR A 150 15.24 4.35 -9.47
CA TYR A 150 15.44 5.29 -10.57
C TYR A 150 16.15 6.55 -10.10
N ASP A 151 17.14 6.97 -10.87
CA ASP A 151 17.83 8.25 -10.77
C ASP A 151 17.95 8.90 -12.16
N SER A 152 18.70 9.97 -12.27
CA SER A 152 18.96 10.66 -13.54
C SER A 152 19.92 9.92 -14.47
N SER A 153 20.52 8.81 -14.02
CA SER A 153 21.50 8.06 -14.78
C SER A 153 20.88 6.84 -15.50
N THR A 154 21.46 6.46 -16.63
CA THR A 154 21.13 5.21 -17.30
C THR A 154 21.78 4.07 -16.53
N GLN A 155 20.99 3.16 -15.98
CA GLN A 155 21.51 2.01 -15.24
C GLN A 155 21.78 0.84 -16.21
N PRO A 156 23.05 0.46 -16.38
CA PRO A 156 23.39 -0.73 -17.16
C PRO A 156 22.73 -1.97 -16.55
N GLY A 157 22.17 -2.84 -17.39
CA GLY A 157 21.56 -4.09 -16.93
C GLY A 157 20.09 -4.00 -16.46
N ARG A 158 19.48 -2.81 -16.36
CA ARG A 158 18.05 -2.66 -15.97
C ARG A 158 17.13 -3.46 -16.90
N GLU A 159 17.33 -3.33 -18.19
CA GLU A 159 16.53 -4.08 -19.17
C GLU A 159 16.67 -5.60 -18.98
N ALA A 160 17.86 -6.08 -18.75
CA ALA A 160 18.10 -7.50 -18.48
C ALA A 160 17.43 -7.96 -17.18
N ALA A 161 17.45 -7.13 -16.13
CA ALA A 161 16.76 -7.41 -14.86
C ALA A 161 15.24 -7.50 -15.05
N ILE A 162 14.65 -6.57 -15.81
CA ILE A 162 13.20 -6.59 -16.13
C ILE A 162 12.85 -7.84 -16.96
N ARG A 163 13.64 -8.17 -17.98
CA ARG A 163 13.40 -9.38 -18.78
C ARG A 163 13.47 -10.66 -17.94
N THR A 164 14.45 -10.73 -17.04
CA THR A 164 14.59 -11.86 -16.12
C THR A 164 13.39 -11.96 -15.17
N PHE A 165 12.97 -10.83 -14.60
CA PHE A 165 11.78 -10.77 -13.76
C PHE A 165 10.52 -11.21 -14.52
N MET A 166 10.31 -10.72 -15.73
CA MET A 166 9.16 -11.12 -16.55
C MET A 166 9.13 -12.60 -16.85
N TYR A 167 10.30 -13.18 -17.14
CA TYR A 167 10.43 -14.63 -17.33
C TYR A 167 10.06 -15.39 -16.03
N GLN A 168 10.58 -14.95 -14.89
CA GLN A 168 10.27 -15.57 -13.60
C GLN A 168 8.78 -15.47 -13.26
N ALA A 169 8.14 -14.31 -13.52
CA ALA A 169 6.72 -14.11 -13.30
C ALA A 169 5.85 -15.01 -14.21
N ASP A 170 6.25 -15.20 -15.47
CA ASP A 170 5.60 -16.14 -16.38
C ASP A 170 5.74 -17.60 -15.90
N GLN A 171 6.92 -18.00 -15.43
CA GLN A 171 7.13 -19.34 -14.86
C GLN A 171 6.31 -19.54 -13.58
N HIS A 172 6.23 -18.51 -12.73
CA HIS A 172 5.39 -18.54 -11.54
C HIS A 172 3.91 -18.70 -11.91
N PHE A 173 3.42 -17.92 -12.88
CA PHE A 173 2.06 -18.04 -13.38
C PHE A 173 1.74 -19.44 -13.93
N LYS A 174 2.64 -20.02 -14.73
CA LYS A 174 2.47 -21.38 -15.27
C LYS A 174 2.42 -22.45 -14.19
N ARG A 175 3.09 -22.23 -13.06
CA ARG A 175 3.17 -23.22 -11.97
C ARG A 175 2.06 -23.04 -10.92
N TYR A 176 1.70 -21.81 -10.61
CA TYR A 176 0.83 -21.47 -9.47
C TYR A 176 -0.37 -20.57 -9.84
N GLY A 177 -0.35 -19.99 -11.06
CA GLY A 177 -1.44 -19.11 -11.52
C GLY A 177 -2.78 -19.84 -11.52
N ARG A 178 -3.84 -19.17 -11.07
CA ARG A 178 -5.19 -19.67 -11.23
C ARG A 178 -5.50 -19.66 -12.72
N HIS A 179 -5.50 -20.85 -13.35
CA HIS A 179 -6.13 -21.00 -14.65
C HIS A 179 -7.61 -20.74 -14.42
N GLY A 180 -8.11 -19.62 -14.94
CA GLY A 180 -9.52 -19.28 -14.84
C GLY A 180 -10.38 -20.45 -15.32
N SER A 181 -11.23 -20.90 -14.44
CA SER A 181 -12.36 -21.78 -14.76
C SER A 181 -13.46 -20.97 -15.42
#